data_446b77f4d55cbcc53b25ef9e6aed21f4
#
_entry.id   446b77f4d55cbcc53b25ef9e6aed21f4
#
_cell.length_a   1.000
_cell.length_b   1.000
_cell.length_c   1.000
_cell.angle_alpha   90.00
_cell.angle_beta   90.00
_cell.angle_gamma   90.00
#
_symmetry.space_group_name_H-M   'P 1'
#
loop_
_entity.id
_entity.type
_entity.pdbx_description
1 polymer ?
#
loop_
_entity_poly.entity_id
_entity_poly.type
_entity_poly.pdbx_seq_one_letter_code
_entity_poly.pdbx_strand_id
1 'polypeptide(L)'
;FNKDGYTYVDEIKGTYKDVKYLSEPVEVHKAQAMCYAYIYALKNNLDTIGLRMTYVNLTDEAIKYFTEVMSFEELKKWFEAVLSELIKWGNYVYYHRKSRNISIKELEFPFEYREGQRNLAVSVYKAIKDNHNLYIQAPTGVGKTISTVFPAVKSMGEEYGDKIFY
;
A
#
# COMPACT_ATOMS: atom_id res chain seq x y z
N PHE A 1 8.31 22.99 13.31
CA PHE A 1 8.63 24.03 14.30
C PHE A 1 10.03 24.58 14.06
N ASN A 2 10.31 25.78 14.56
CA ASN A 2 11.64 26.41 14.46
C ASN A 2 12.36 26.38 15.80
N LYS A 3 13.65 26.05 15.78
CA LYS A 3 14.50 26.04 16.97
C LYS A 3 15.96 26.28 16.55
N ASP A 4 16.69 27.13 17.31
CA ASP A 4 18.12 27.40 17.12
C ASP A 4 18.49 27.77 15.65
N GLY A 5 17.60 28.52 14.97
CA GLY A 5 17.78 28.94 13.58
C GLY A 5 17.43 27.89 12.51
N TYR A 6 17.04 26.70 12.91
CA TYR A 6 16.61 25.62 11.99
C TYR A 6 15.10 25.38 12.03
N THR A 7 14.55 25.01 10.90
CA THR A 7 13.20 24.42 10.80
C THR A 7 13.29 22.92 11.03
N TYR A 8 12.42 22.37 11.87
CA TYR A 8 12.37 20.95 12.19
C TYR A 8 11.09 20.31 11.72
N VAL A 9 11.21 19.08 11.19
CA VAL A 9 10.12 18.11 11.09
C VAL A 9 10.13 17.26 12.35
N ASP A 10 8.96 17.07 12.97
CA ASP A 10 8.80 16.24 14.17
C ASP A 10 7.90 15.05 13.88
N GLU A 11 8.46 13.87 13.93
CA GLU A 11 7.72 12.61 13.82
C GLU A 11 7.41 12.07 15.21
N ILE A 12 6.13 12.08 15.58
CA ILE A 12 5.66 11.73 16.92
C ILE A 12 5.09 10.31 16.92
N LYS A 13 5.57 9.47 17.84
CA LYS A 13 5.14 8.08 18.00
C LYS A 13 4.75 7.78 19.44
N GLY A 14 3.51 7.31 19.63
CA GLY A 14 3.08 6.70 20.88
C GLY A 14 3.57 5.25 21.01
N THR A 15 3.98 4.85 22.20
CA THR A 15 4.40 3.47 22.51
C THR A 15 4.01 3.09 23.94
N TYR A 16 3.78 1.79 24.17
CA TYR A 16 3.64 1.23 25.52
C TYR A 16 4.97 0.73 26.10
N LYS A 17 6.07 0.78 25.33
CA LYS A 17 7.40 0.43 25.80
C LYS A 17 7.99 1.60 26.59
N ASP A 18 8.77 1.31 27.63
CA ASP A 18 9.48 2.34 28.38
C ASP A 18 10.51 3.03 27.47
N VAL A 19 10.27 4.32 27.22
CA VAL A 19 11.08 5.14 26.30
C VAL A 19 12.51 5.38 26.80
N LYS A 20 12.78 5.15 28.10
CA LYS A 20 14.14 5.29 28.70
C LYS A 20 15.14 4.32 28.04
N TYR A 21 14.68 3.14 27.66
CA TYR A 21 15.53 2.10 27.06
C TYR A 21 15.72 2.26 25.54
N LEU A 22 15.11 3.24 24.90
CA LEU A 22 15.41 3.54 23.50
C LEU A 22 16.77 4.24 23.41
N SER A 23 17.76 3.57 22.84
CA SER A 23 19.11 4.14 22.61
C SER A 23 19.17 4.96 21.31
N GLU A 24 18.35 4.61 20.34
CA GLU A 24 18.28 5.22 19.01
C GLU A 24 16.83 5.23 18.48
N PRO A 25 16.51 6.08 17.50
CA PRO A 25 15.19 6.05 16.87
C PRO A 25 14.98 4.77 16.08
N VAL A 26 13.73 4.28 16.04
CA VAL A 26 13.38 3.17 15.17
C VAL A 26 13.58 3.58 13.70
N GLU A 27 14.34 2.80 12.96
CA GLU A 27 14.80 3.12 11.60
C GLU A 27 13.65 3.54 10.66
N VAL A 28 12.53 2.80 10.68
CA VAL A 28 11.37 3.12 9.83
C VAL A 28 10.72 4.45 10.21
N HIS A 29 10.74 4.85 11.48
CA HIS A 29 10.21 6.15 11.91
C HIS A 29 11.15 7.28 11.50
N LYS A 30 12.48 7.05 11.61
CA LYS A 30 13.48 7.98 11.09
C LYS A 30 13.35 8.16 9.59
N ALA A 31 13.21 7.08 8.84
CA ALA A 31 13.00 7.13 7.39
C ALA A 31 11.73 7.93 7.02
N GLN A 32 10.65 7.78 7.78
CA GLN A 32 9.43 8.57 7.60
C GLN A 32 9.68 10.07 7.83
N ALA A 33 10.37 10.43 8.91
CA ALA A 33 10.76 11.82 9.18
C ALA A 33 11.65 12.40 8.06
N MET A 34 12.60 11.60 7.56
CA MET A 34 13.47 12.00 6.45
C MET A 34 12.69 12.25 5.15
N CYS A 35 11.69 11.44 4.84
CA CYS A 35 10.78 11.68 3.69
C CYS A 35 10.07 13.02 3.81
N TYR A 36 9.47 13.29 4.97
CA TYR A 36 8.77 14.57 5.19
C TYR A 36 9.74 15.76 5.16
N ALA A 37 10.91 15.61 5.74
CA ALA A 37 11.94 16.64 5.74
C ALA A 37 12.42 16.96 4.32
N TYR A 38 12.68 15.94 3.51
CA TYR A 38 13.05 16.13 2.10
C TYR A 38 11.97 16.90 1.33
N ILE A 39 10.71 16.47 1.42
CA ILE A 39 9.58 17.13 0.73
C ILE A 39 9.42 18.58 1.21
N TYR A 40 9.53 18.81 2.51
CA TYR A 40 9.38 20.15 3.07
C TYR A 40 10.55 21.08 2.68
N ALA A 41 11.79 20.60 2.77
CA ALA A 41 12.99 21.34 2.38
C ALA A 41 12.96 21.69 0.88
N LEU A 42 12.58 20.74 0.02
CA LEU A 42 12.41 20.96 -1.42
C LEU A 42 11.39 22.06 -1.70
N LYS A 43 10.23 22.02 -1.04
CA LYS A 43 9.14 22.99 -1.26
C LYS A 43 9.50 24.40 -0.78
N ASN A 44 10.32 24.51 0.25
CA ASN A 44 10.66 25.78 0.88
C ASN A 44 12.08 26.26 0.56
N ASN A 45 12.80 25.59 -0.34
CA ASN A 45 14.18 25.91 -0.73
C ASN A 45 15.12 26.03 0.47
N LEU A 46 15.08 25.03 1.37
CA LEU A 46 15.96 25.00 2.55
C LEU A 46 17.22 24.18 2.25
N ASP A 47 18.38 24.72 2.54
CA ASP A 47 19.67 24.02 2.41
C ASP A 47 19.91 23.01 3.54
N THR A 48 19.27 23.23 4.70
CA THR A 48 19.36 22.37 5.88
C THR A 48 18.00 22.28 6.57
N ILE A 49 17.73 21.15 7.22
CA ILE A 49 16.50 20.92 7.97
C ILE A 49 16.78 20.00 9.17
N GLY A 50 16.13 20.30 10.29
CA GLY A 50 16.19 19.47 11.48
C GLY A 50 15.16 18.34 11.41
N LEU A 51 15.55 17.19 11.93
CA LEU A 51 14.68 16.04 12.18
C LEU A 51 14.54 15.87 13.69
N ARG A 52 13.32 15.66 14.15
CA ARG A 52 13.07 15.21 15.52
C ARG A 52 12.14 14.00 15.48
N MET A 53 12.54 12.93 16.16
CA MET A 53 11.67 11.80 16.46
C MET A 53 11.28 11.90 17.93
N THR A 54 10.00 12.05 18.20
CA THR A 54 9.43 12.18 19.54
C THR A 54 8.70 10.90 19.91
N TYR A 55 9.17 10.22 20.95
CA TYR A 55 8.50 9.02 21.48
C TYR A 55 7.81 9.36 22.79
N VAL A 56 6.53 9.03 22.89
CA VAL A 56 5.70 9.25 24.07
C VAL A 56 5.23 7.89 24.61
N ASN A 57 5.54 7.60 25.86
CA ASN A 57 4.95 6.45 26.54
C ASN A 57 3.49 6.74 26.84
N LEU A 58 2.58 5.89 26.37
CA LEU A 58 1.14 6.08 26.52
C LEU A 58 0.61 5.69 27.93
N THR A 59 1.48 5.17 28.81
CA THR A 59 1.11 4.78 30.18
C THR A 59 1.47 5.86 31.18
N ASP A 60 2.67 6.42 31.11
CA ASP A 60 3.24 7.37 32.09
C ASP A 60 3.58 8.74 31.48
N GLU A 61 3.25 8.94 30.20
CA GLU A 61 3.50 10.18 29.44
C GLU A 61 4.99 10.57 29.35
N ALA A 62 5.92 9.68 29.70
CA ALA A 62 7.34 9.93 29.56
C ALA A 62 7.69 10.16 28.08
N ILE A 63 8.54 11.17 27.83
CA ILE A 63 8.90 11.59 26.48
C ILE A 63 10.40 11.42 26.26
N LYS A 64 10.77 10.94 25.08
CA LYS A 64 12.15 10.88 24.59
C LYS A 64 12.26 11.48 23.20
N TYR A 65 13.29 12.30 23.02
CA TYR A 65 13.59 12.96 21.76
C TYR A 65 14.90 12.44 21.18
N PHE A 66 14.90 12.25 19.85
CA PHE A 66 16.11 12.10 19.05
C PHE A 66 16.10 13.21 18.01
N THR A 67 17.18 13.99 17.96
CA THR A 67 17.26 15.18 17.12
C THR A 67 18.56 15.17 16.33
N GLU A 68 18.46 15.47 15.04
CA GLU A 68 19.61 15.65 14.16
C GLU A 68 19.30 16.75 13.12
N VAL A 69 20.34 17.31 12.50
CA VAL A 69 20.22 18.27 11.40
C VAL A 69 20.89 17.64 10.19
N MET A 70 20.21 17.68 9.06
CA MET A 70 20.69 17.15 7.79
C MET A 70 20.69 18.23 6.71
N SER A 71 21.63 18.15 5.79
CA SER A 71 21.62 18.96 4.58
C SER A 71 20.59 18.44 3.59
N PHE A 72 20.10 19.35 2.74
CA PHE A 72 19.19 18.97 1.65
C PHE A 72 19.80 17.93 0.71
N GLU A 73 21.10 18.07 0.40
CA GLU A 73 21.80 17.14 -0.49
C GLU A 73 21.90 15.71 0.10
N GLU A 74 22.13 15.58 1.41
CA GLU A 74 22.12 14.27 2.08
C GLU A 74 20.74 13.63 2.02
N LEU A 75 19.68 14.39 2.33
CA LEU A 75 18.31 13.93 2.25
C LEU A 75 17.91 13.54 0.83
N LYS A 76 18.30 14.34 -0.15
CA LYS A 76 18.05 14.08 -1.57
C LYS A 76 18.70 12.78 -2.02
N LYS A 77 19.99 12.61 -1.73
CA LYS A 77 20.71 11.36 -2.08
C LYS A 77 20.06 10.13 -1.44
N TRP A 78 19.69 10.22 -0.19
CA TRP A 78 18.99 9.13 0.50
C TRP A 78 17.61 8.86 -0.12
N PHE A 79 16.82 9.90 -0.36
CA PHE A 79 15.48 9.78 -0.93
C PHE A 79 15.51 9.19 -2.35
N GLU A 80 16.45 9.63 -3.19
CA GLU A 80 16.65 9.08 -4.54
C GLU A 80 17.03 7.60 -4.50
N ALA A 81 17.85 7.18 -3.54
CA ALA A 81 18.18 5.76 -3.35
C ALA A 81 16.93 4.94 -2.97
N VAL A 82 16.12 5.40 -2.02
CA VAL A 82 14.85 4.76 -1.64
C VAL A 82 13.88 4.71 -2.84
N LEU A 83 13.77 5.82 -3.56
CA LEU A 83 12.90 5.92 -4.74
C LEU A 83 13.32 4.95 -5.84
N SER A 84 14.62 4.78 -6.07
CA SER A 84 15.13 3.85 -7.08
C SER A 84 14.71 2.40 -6.81
N GLU A 85 14.73 1.98 -5.54
CA GLU A 85 14.25 0.64 -5.15
C GLU A 85 12.72 0.52 -5.28
N LEU A 86 11.99 1.56 -4.89
CA LEU A 86 10.53 1.60 -5.04
C LEU A 86 10.10 1.51 -6.50
N ILE A 87 10.81 2.19 -7.41
CA ILE A 87 10.55 2.15 -8.86
C ILE A 87 10.73 0.74 -9.43
N LYS A 88 11.76 0.00 -8.99
CA LYS A 88 11.94 -1.40 -9.41
C LYS A 88 10.71 -2.24 -9.06
N TRP A 89 10.25 -2.12 -7.82
CA TRP A 89 9.04 -2.82 -7.36
C TRP A 89 7.79 -2.36 -8.11
N GLY A 90 7.60 -1.04 -8.28
CA GLY A 90 6.47 -0.47 -9.01
C GLY A 90 6.42 -0.97 -10.47
N ASN A 91 7.56 -1.01 -11.15
CA ASN A 91 7.68 -1.56 -12.50
C ASN A 91 7.32 -3.05 -12.54
N TYR A 92 7.84 -3.84 -11.59
CA TYR A 92 7.50 -5.25 -11.50
C TYR A 92 5.97 -5.45 -11.35
N VAL A 93 5.34 -4.76 -10.41
CA VAL A 93 3.89 -4.86 -10.17
C VAL A 93 3.10 -4.45 -11.42
N TYR A 94 3.49 -3.34 -12.07
CA TYR A 94 2.84 -2.86 -13.30
C TYR A 94 2.92 -3.88 -14.44
N TYR A 95 4.10 -4.38 -14.76
CA TYR A 95 4.28 -5.33 -15.86
C TYR A 95 3.65 -6.69 -15.55
N HIS A 96 3.76 -7.16 -14.30
CA HIS A 96 3.09 -8.38 -13.86
C HIS A 96 1.57 -8.27 -14.00
N ARG A 97 0.97 -7.16 -13.56
CA ARG A 97 -0.46 -6.90 -13.71
C ARG A 97 -0.89 -6.89 -15.18
N LYS A 98 -0.13 -6.20 -16.01
CA LYS A 98 -0.39 -6.12 -17.45
C LYS A 98 -0.34 -7.51 -18.10
N SER A 99 0.72 -8.28 -17.86
CA SER A 99 0.86 -9.65 -18.39
C SER A 99 -0.25 -10.58 -17.90
N ARG A 100 -0.56 -10.54 -16.60
CA ARG A 100 -1.68 -11.28 -16.01
C ARG A 100 -3.00 -10.94 -16.69
N ASN A 101 -3.31 -9.67 -16.86
CA ASN A 101 -4.58 -9.26 -17.46
C ASN A 101 -4.71 -9.73 -18.93
N ILE A 102 -3.62 -9.70 -19.69
CA ILE A 102 -3.59 -10.25 -21.05
C ILE A 102 -3.89 -11.74 -21.03
N SER A 103 -3.21 -12.53 -20.20
CA SER A 103 -3.42 -13.98 -20.12
C SER A 103 -4.85 -14.35 -19.66
N ILE A 104 -5.44 -13.55 -18.75
CA ILE A 104 -6.81 -13.75 -18.30
C ILE A 104 -7.82 -13.53 -19.45
N LYS A 105 -7.57 -12.59 -20.35
CA LYS A 105 -8.46 -12.34 -21.51
C LYS A 105 -8.57 -13.54 -22.45
N GLU A 106 -7.51 -14.32 -22.56
CA GLU A 106 -7.45 -15.53 -23.37
C GLU A 106 -8.05 -16.77 -22.66
N LEU A 107 -8.29 -16.67 -21.34
CA LEU A 107 -8.79 -17.79 -20.56
C LEU A 107 -10.23 -18.16 -20.99
N GLU A 108 -10.45 -19.39 -21.34
CA GLU A 108 -11.78 -19.94 -21.64
C GLU A 108 -12.34 -20.69 -20.44
N PHE A 109 -13.67 -20.88 -20.41
CA PHE A 109 -14.29 -21.69 -19.38
C PHE A 109 -13.87 -23.15 -19.60
N PRO A 110 -13.33 -23.83 -18.56
CA PRO A 110 -12.59 -25.08 -18.75
C PRO A 110 -13.48 -26.34 -19.00
N PHE A 111 -14.79 -26.18 -19.00
CA PHE A 111 -15.76 -27.28 -19.15
C PHE A 111 -16.92 -26.88 -20.03
N GLU A 112 -17.70 -27.85 -20.51
CA GLU A 112 -19.01 -27.55 -21.05
C GLU A 112 -19.94 -27.04 -19.94
N TYR A 113 -20.71 -26.00 -20.26
CA TYR A 113 -21.63 -25.42 -19.29
C TYR A 113 -22.79 -26.39 -19.01
N ARG A 114 -23.05 -26.62 -17.73
CA ARG A 114 -24.26 -27.29 -17.28
C ARG A 114 -25.45 -26.33 -17.35
N GLU A 115 -26.67 -26.88 -17.30
CA GLU A 115 -27.90 -26.07 -17.27
C GLU A 115 -27.83 -25.02 -16.11
N GLY A 116 -28.19 -23.79 -16.42
CA GLY A 116 -28.15 -22.65 -15.48
C GLY A 116 -26.76 -22.11 -15.14
N GLN A 117 -25.68 -22.85 -15.39
CA GLN A 117 -24.32 -22.49 -15.00
C GLN A 117 -23.80 -21.24 -15.73
N ARG A 118 -24.11 -21.13 -17.04
CA ARG A 118 -23.74 -19.95 -17.83
C ARG A 118 -24.44 -18.68 -17.34
N ASN A 119 -25.73 -18.78 -17.02
CA ASN A 119 -26.49 -17.63 -16.52
C ASN A 119 -25.96 -17.15 -15.18
N LEU A 120 -25.58 -18.09 -14.31
CA LEU A 120 -24.94 -17.77 -13.04
C LEU A 120 -23.60 -17.04 -13.24
N ALA A 121 -22.72 -17.54 -14.09
CA ALA A 121 -21.44 -16.93 -14.40
C ALA A 121 -21.61 -15.51 -14.99
N VAL A 122 -22.56 -15.30 -15.88
CA VAL A 122 -22.88 -13.98 -16.45
C VAL A 122 -23.39 -13.03 -15.38
N SER A 123 -24.24 -13.50 -14.46
CA SER A 123 -24.77 -12.67 -13.35
C SER A 123 -23.65 -12.23 -12.42
N VAL A 124 -22.72 -13.13 -12.07
CA VAL A 124 -21.55 -12.80 -11.26
C VAL A 124 -20.65 -11.75 -11.96
N TYR A 125 -20.34 -11.96 -13.24
CA TYR A 125 -19.54 -11.02 -14.01
C TYR A 125 -20.17 -9.61 -14.05
N LYS A 126 -21.47 -9.54 -14.33
CA LYS A 126 -22.21 -8.26 -14.35
C LYS A 126 -22.23 -7.59 -12.99
N ALA A 127 -22.48 -8.33 -11.92
CA ALA A 127 -22.49 -7.79 -10.56
C ALA A 127 -21.13 -7.15 -10.19
N ILE A 128 -20.02 -7.80 -10.56
CA ILE A 128 -18.67 -7.25 -10.34
C ILE A 128 -18.46 -6.00 -11.21
N LYS A 129 -18.78 -6.07 -12.50
CA LYS A 129 -18.64 -4.95 -13.42
C LYS A 129 -19.42 -3.72 -12.97
N ASP A 130 -20.65 -3.92 -12.51
CA ASP A 130 -21.58 -2.86 -12.14
C ASP A 130 -21.45 -2.48 -10.65
N ASN A 131 -20.50 -3.10 -9.93
CA ASN A 131 -20.25 -2.92 -8.49
C ASN A 131 -21.48 -3.10 -7.61
N HIS A 132 -22.23 -4.19 -7.85
CA HIS A 132 -23.45 -4.53 -7.13
C HIS A 132 -23.28 -5.78 -6.27
N ASN A 133 -24.04 -5.87 -5.17
CA ASN A 133 -24.17 -7.10 -4.41
C ASN A 133 -25.04 -8.12 -5.17
N LEU A 134 -24.63 -9.38 -5.16
CA LEU A 134 -25.34 -10.49 -5.78
C LEU A 134 -25.59 -11.59 -4.75
N TYR A 135 -26.86 -11.96 -4.56
CA TYR A 135 -27.28 -13.09 -3.74
C TYR A 135 -27.68 -14.25 -4.65
N ILE A 136 -27.10 -15.42 -4.43
CA ILE A 136 -27.24 -16.57 -5.30
C ILE A 136 -27.85 -17.73 -4.51
N GLN A 137 -28.97 -18.25 -5.00
CA GLN A 137 -29.53 -19.52 -4.56
C GLN A 137 -29.45 -20.52 -5.72
N ALA A 138 -28.68 -21.58 -5.55
CA ALA A 138 -28.52 -22.61 -6.55
C ALA A 138 -28.41 -24.00 -5.89
N PRO A 139 -28.97 -25.05 -6.51
CA PRO A 139 -28.92 -26.42 -5.99
C PRO A 139 -27.47 -26.92 -5.88
N THR A 140 -27.30 -28.02 -5.13
CA THR A 140 -26.02 -28.73 -5.07
C THR A 140 -25.68 -29.36 -6.41
N GLY A 141 -24.40 -29.46 -6.74
CA GLY A 141 -23.94 -30.11 -7.98
C GLY A 141 -23.91 -29.26 -9.25
N VAL A 142 -24.45 -28.03 -9.25
CA VAL A 142 -24.39 -27.13 -10.43
C VAL A 142 -23.03 -26.53 -10.71
N GLY A 143 -22.04 -26.77 -9.86
CA GLY A 143 -20.68 -26.17 -10.01
C GLY A 143 -20.64 -24.71 -9.63
N LYS A 144 -21.22 -24.34 -8.48
CA LYS A 144 -21.23 -22.95 -7.95
C LYS A 144 -19.83 -22.33 -7.91
N THR A 145 -18.84 -23.04 -7.38
CA THR A 145 -17.46 -22.56 -7.24
C THR A 145 -16.90 -22.04 -8.56
N ILE A 146 -16.91 -22.86 -9.60
CA ILE A 146 -16.34 -22.47 -10.90
C ILE A 146 -17.16 -21.36 -11.57
N SER A 147 -18.49 -21.36 -11.38
CA SER A 147 -19.40 -20.34 -11.93
C SER A 147 -19.29 -18.98 -11.22
N THR A 148 -18.63 -18.93 -10.06
CA THR A 148 -18.36 -17.67 -9.34
C THR A 148 -16.90 -17.26 -9.50
N VAL A 149 -15.94 -18.17 -9.35
CA VAL A 149 -14.52 -17.87 -9.43
C VAL A 149 -14.10 -17.51 -10.87
N PHE A 150 -14.52 -18.27 -11.87
CA PHE A 150 -14.16 -18.00 -13.26
C PHE A 150 -14.55 -16.60 -13.75
N PRO A 151 -15.83 -16.15 -13.63
CA PRO A 151 -16.21 -14.81 -14.04
C PRO A 151 -15.56 -13.72 -13.19
N ALA A 152 -15.25 -13.98 -11.91
CA ALA A 152 -14.49 -13.06 -11.09
C ALA A 152 -13.05 -12.91 -11.60
N VAL A 153 -12.38 -14.00 -11.97
CA VAL A 153 -11.06 -13.95 -12.62
C VAL A 153 -11.15 -13.22 -13.97
N LYS A 154 -12.14 -13.52 -14.81
CA LYS A 154 -12.33 -12.81 -16.10
C LYS A 154 -12.52 -11.31 -15.90
N SER A 155 -13.22 -10.88 -14.85
CA SER A 155 -13.42 -9.47 -14.53
C SER A 155 -12.10 -8.74 -14.17
N MET A 156 -11.12 -9.45 -13.58
CA MET A 156 -9.79 -8.89 -13.34
C MET A 156 -9.06 -8.57 -14.65
N GLY A 157 -9.24 -9.36 -15.70
CA GLY A 157 -8.66 -9.09 -17.02
C GLY A 157 -9.17 -7.80 -17.65
N GLU A 158 -10.37 -7.35 -17.27
CA GLU A 158 -11.00 -6.10 -17.69
C GLU A 158 -10.84 -4.98 -16.64
N GLU A 159 -10.00 -5.21 -15.61
CA GLU A 159 -9.67 -4.24 -14.54
C GLU A 159 -10.86 -3.87 -13.64
N TYR A 160 -11.92 -4.68 -13.58
CA TYR A 160 -13.04 -4.47 -12.65
C TYR A 160 -12.73 -4.89 -11.21
N GLY A 161 -11.58 -5.50 -10.97
CA GLY A 161 -11.07 -5.86 -9.64
C GLY A 161 -9.63 -6.33 -9.70
N ASP A 162 -8.92 -6.28 -8.57
CA ASP A 162 -7.52 -6.68 -8.46
C ASP A 162 -7.30 -7.94 -7.64
N LYS A 163 -8.20 -8.21 -6.72
CA LYS A 163 -8.13 -9.35 -5.79
C LYS A 163 -9.48 -10.01 -5.64
N ILE A 164 -9.46 -11.32 -5.49
CA ILE A 164 -10.64 -12.14 -5.24
C ILE A 164 -10.41 -12.88 -3.93
N PHE A 165 -11.40 -12.80 -3.05
CA PHE A 165 -11.46 -13.60 -1.84
C PHE A 165 -12.63 -14.58 -1.98
N TYR A 166 -12.33 -15.90 -1.84
CA TYR A 166 -13.33 -16.97 -2.00
C TYR A 166 -13.28 -17.94 -0.80
#